data_59fb4ad091f0ac45c84b972852470f74
#
_entry.id   59fb4ad091f0ac45c84b972852470f74
#
_cell.length_a   1.000
_cell.length_b   1.000
_cell.length_c   1.000
_cell.angle_alpha   90.00
_cell.angle_beta   90.00
_cell.angle_gamma   90.00
#
_symmetry.space_group_name_H-M   'P 1'
#
loop_
_entity.id
_entity.type
_entity.pdbx_description
1 polymer ?
#
loop_
_entity_poly.entity_id
_entity_poly.type
_entity_poly.pdbx_seq_one_letter_code
_entity_poly.pdbx_strand_id
1 'polypeptide(L)'
;RVVRESLDCAVALQELQAMGVQNIITFDAHDPRLQNAVPLMSFDNVMPTYQTLKKLIHYVPGVALDREHFMCVSPDEGAMNRNMYFSSVLGCNLGMFYKRRDYSRVVNGRNPIVAHEYLGESVEGKTVLITDDIIASGESMIDIAVEMKKRGAAKVISNATFPLFTAGLDAFDKAYADGTISAV
;
A
#
# COMPACT_ATOMS: atom_id res chain seq x y z
N ARG A 1 0.53 -9.99 -13.58
CA ARG A 1 1.00 -10.80 -14.72
C ARG A 1 0.76 -10.06 -16.03
N VAL A 2 1.77 -9.93 -16.86
CA VAL A 2 1.65 -9.48 -18.25
C VAL A 2 1.45 -10.72 -19.15
N VAL A 3 0.89 -10.52 -20.34
CA VAL A 3 0.72 -11.61 -21.32
C VAL A 3 2.09 -12.22 -21.66
N ARG A 4 2.19 -13.54 -21.62
CA ARG A 4 3.41 -14.35 -21.88
C ARG A 4 4.46 -14.34 -20.75
N GLU A 5 4.12 -13.87 -19.55
CA GLU A 5 4.96 -14.06 -18.37
C GLU A 5 4.55 -15.32 -17.60
N SER A 6 5.55 -16.01 -17.03
CA SER A 6 5.31 -17.11 -16.10
C SER A 6 4.68 -16.62 -14.79
N LEU A 7 4.06 -17.54 -14.05
CA LEU A 7 3.57 -17.29 -12.69
C LEU A 7 4.65 -17.74 -11.69
N ASP A 8 5.79 -17.05 -11.68
CA ASP A 8 6.98 -17.49 -10.94
C ASP A 8 6.70 -17.76 -9.46
N CYS A 9 5.90 -16.92 -8.82
CA CYS A 9 5.53 -17.15 -7.42
C CYS A 9 4.69 -18.43 -7.23
N ALA A 10 3.78 -18.74 -8.17
CA ALA A 10 3.00 -19.97 -8.12
C ALA A 10 3.91 -21.20 -8.34
N VAL A 11 4.86 -21.12 -9.26
CA VAL A 11 5.85 -22.17 -9.52
C VAL A 11 6.71 -22.41 -8.27
N ALA A 12 7.23 -21.35 -7.65
CA ALA A 12 8.01 -21.46 -6.42
C ALA A 12 7.23 -22.12 -5.26
N LEU A 13 5.94 -21.78 -5.11
CA LEU A 13 5.08 -22.43 -4.11
C LEU A 13 4.86 -23.92 -4.41
N GLN A 14 4.69 -24.29 -5.68
CA GLN A 14 4.54 -25.69 -6.09
C GLN A 14 5.84 -26.47 -5.89
N GLU A 15 7.00 -25.86 -6.12
CA GLU A 15 8.31 -26.46 -5.81
C GLU A 15 8.46 -26.71 -4.31
N LEU A 16 8.09 -25.74 -3.46
CA LEU A 16 8.08 -25.95 -2.00
C LEU A 16 7.16 -27.09 -1.59
N GLN A 17 5.97 -27.18 -2.18
CA GLN A 17 5.05 -28.30 -1.93
C GLN A 17 5.65 -29.64 -2.36
N ALA A 18 6.29 -29.71 -3.53
CA ALA A 18 6.96 -30.92 -4.01
C ALA A 18 8.14 -31.34 -3.13
N MET A 19 8.80 -30.38 -2.46
CA MET A 19 9.83 -30.64 -1.46
C MET A 19 9.31 -31.10 -0.10
N GLY A 20 7.98 -31.19 0.07
CA GLY A 20 7.34 -31.68 1.29
C GLY A 20 6.92 -30.60 2.28
N VAL A 21 6.95 -29.31 1.91
CA VAL A 21 6.39 -28.23 2.73
C VAL A 21 4.88 -28.36 2.76
N GLN A 22 4.30 -28.43 3.94
CA GLN A 22 2.86 -28.59 4.15
C GLN A 22 2.14 -27.31 4.53
N ASN A 23 2.86 -26.35 5.13
CA ASN A 23 2.29 -25.12 5.64
C ASN A 23 3.18 -23.94 5.27
N ILE A 24 2.59 -22.85 4.82
CA ILE A 24 3.25 -21.55 4.62
C ILE A 24 2.54 -20.50 5.44
N ILE A 25 3.28 -19.71 6.19
CA ILE A 25 2.81 -18.50 6.85
C ILE A 25 3.52 -17.32 6.21
N THR A 26 2.76 -16.36 5.71
CA THR A 26 3.29 -15.12 5.15
C THR A 26 2.61 -13.91 5.77
N PHE A 27 3.25 -12.76 5.69
CA PHE A 27 2.64 -11.50 6.07
C PHE A 27 2.26 -10.74 4.81
N ASP A 28 1.00 -10.27 4.75
CA ASP A 28 0.51 -9.32 3.75
C ASP A 28 0.91 -9.68 2.31
N ALA A 29 0.50 -10.85 1.87
CA ALA A 29 0.80 -11.32 0.51
C ALA A 29 0.29 -10.32 -0.52
N HIS A 30 1.15 -9.92 -1.47
CA HIS A 30 0.82 -8.99 -2.55
C HIS A 30 -0.43 -9.41 -3.33
N ASP A 31 -0.56 -10.69 -3.62
CA ASP A 31 -1.78 -11.28 -4.18
C ASP A 31 -2.24 -12.46 -3.31
N PRO A 32 -3.31 -12.30 -2.50
CA PRO A 32 -3.78 -13.36 -1.62
C PRO A 32 -4.31 -14.58 -2.39
N ARG A 33 -4.52 -14.48 -3.70
CA ARG A 33 -4.94 -15.62 -4.56
C ARG A 33 -3.82 -16.63 -4.80
N LEU A 34 -2.58 -16.34 -4.35
CA LEU A 34 -1.46 -17.29 -4.41
C LEU A 34 -1.78 -18.63 -3.76
N GLN A 35 -2.62 -18.65 -2.72
CA GLN A 35 -3.09 -19.89 -2.10
C GLN A 35 -3.76 -20.86 -3.10
N ASN A 36 -4.35 -20.35 -4.20
CA ASN A 36 -4.98 -21.17 -5.21
C ASN A 36 -3.97 -21.98 -6.06
N ALA A 37 -2.70 -21.63 -6.03
CA ALA A 37 -1.64 -22.36 -6.72
C ALA A 37 -1.27 -23.69 -6.02
N VAL A 38 -1.58 -23.80 -4.73
CA VAL A 38 -1.17 -24.91 -3.85
C VAL A 38 -2.35 -25.42 -3.01
N PRO A 39 -3.40 -26.00 -3.65
CA PRO A 39 -4.64 -26.34 -2.97
C PRO A 39 -4.50 -27.47 -1.94
N LEU A 40 -3.38 -28.18 -1.92
CA LEU A 40 -3.08 -29.26 -0.98
C LEU A 40 -2.13 -28.81 0.16
N MET A 41 -1.79 -27.51 0.22
CA MET A 41 -0.90 -26.95 1.23
C MET A 41 -1.64 -25.86 2.01
N SER A 42 -1.43 -25.78 3.32
CA SER A 42 -1.94 -24.66 4.13
C SER A 42 -1.19 -23.37 3.77
N PHE A 43 -1.94 -22.31 3.58
CA PHE A 43 -1.39 -20.98 3.28
C PHE A 43 -2.06 -19.93 4.16
N ASP A 44 -1.33 -19.48 5.17
CA ASP A 44 -1.81 -18.46 6.13
C ASP A 44 -1.24 -17.09 5.79
N ASN A 45 -2.10 -16.19 5.30
CA ASN A 45 -1.75 -14.79 5.04
C ASN A 45 -2.12 -13.93 6.26
N VAL A 46 -1.13 -13.56 7.05
CA VAL A 46 -1.30 -12.78 8.27
C VAL A 46 -1.23 -11.29 7.95
N MET A 47 -2.29 -10.55 8.32
CA MET A 47 -2.31 -9.09 8.15
C MET A 47 -1.64 -8.39 9.35
N PRO A 48 -0.67 -7.48 9.13
CA PRO A 48 0.06 -6.79 10.20
C PRO A 48 -0.73 -5.64 10.83
N THR A 49 -2.01 -5.48 10.52
CA THR A 49 -2.86 -4.33 10.87
C THR A 49 -2.80 -3.99 12.37
N TYR A 50 -2.88 -4.98 13.24
CA TYR A 50 -2.80 -4.75 14.69
C TYR A 50 -1.47 -4.10 15.10
N GLN A 51 -0.37 -4.60 14.57
CA GLN A 51 0.96 -4.07 14.90
C GLN A 51 1.15 -2.66 14.32
N THR A 52 0.69 -2.43 13.10
CA THR A 52 0.69 -1.11 12.46
C THR A 52 -0.09 -0.10 13.30
N LEU A 53 -1.33 -0.41 13.69
CA LEU A 53 -2.16 0.50 14.48
C LEU A 53 -1.58 0.78 15.87
N LYS A 54 -1.03 -0.25 16.49
CA LYS A 54 -0.34 -0.10 17.79
C LYS A 54 0.85 0.85 17.68
N LYS A 55 1.64 0.75 16.61
CA LYS A 55 2.78 1.63 16.34
C LYS A 55 2.31 3.04 15.97
N LEU A 56 1.29 3.16 15.14
CA LEU A 56 0.71 4.45 14.77
C LEU A 56 0.31 5.26 16.01
N ILE A 57 -0.44 4.67 16.93
CA ILE A 57 -0.87 5.34 18.17
C ILE A 57 0.33 5.73 19.05
N HIS A 58 1.37 4.90 19.07
CA HIS A 58 2.55 5.14 19.90
C HIS A 58 3.49 6.21 19.35
N TYR A 59 3.74 6.20 18.04
CA TYR A 59 4.77 7.05 17.41
C TYR A 59 4.22 8.33 16.77
N VAL A 60 2.92 8.43 16.54
CA VAL A 60 2.30 9.64 16.00
C VAL A 60 1.34 10.25 17.02
N PRO A 61 1.88 11.05 17.95
CA PRO A 61 1.05 11.61 19.03
C PRO A 61 -0.05 12.53 18.48
N GLY A 62 -1.21 12.45 19.14
CA GLY A 62 -2.37 13.28 18.79
C GLY A 62 -3.11 12.86 17.53
N VAL A 63 -2.93 11.63 17.07
CA VAL A 63 -3.78 11.06 16.02
C VAL A 63 -5.13 10.69 16.59
N ALA A 64 -6.18 11.38 16.14
CA ALA A 64 -7.56 10.99 16.41
C ALA A 64 -7.98 9.95 15.35
N LEU A 65 -8.26 8.72 15.80
CA LEU A 65 -8.68 7.61 14.93
C LEU A 65 -10.22 7.57 14.84
N ASP A 66 -10.81 8.65 14.36
CA ASP A 66 -12.25 8.76 14.17
C ASP A 66 -12.56 9.16 12.72
N ARG A 67 -13.82 9.03 12.33
CA ARG A 67 -14.28 9.27 10.96
C ARG A 67 -14.11 10.72 10.48
N GLU A 68 -14.12 11.68 11.40
CA GLU A 68 -14.03 13.10 11.07
C GLU A 68 -12.59 13.53 10.81
N HIS A 69 -11.63 12.97 11.59
CA HIS A 69 -10.25 13.43 11.60
C HIS A 69 -9.27 12.46 10.92
N PHE A 70 -9.72 11.25 10.57
CA PHE A 70 -8.86 10.22 10.00
C PHE A 70 -9.43 9.59 8.74
N MET A 71 -8.56 9.27 7.80
CA MET A 71 -8.95 8.65 6.54
C MET A 71 -7.85 7.72 6.03
N CYS A 72 -8.26 6.53 5.57
CA CYS A 72 -7.37 5.65 4.82
C CYS A 72 -7.37 6.02 3.34
N VAL A 73 -6.22 5.93 2.69
CA VAL A 73 -6.10 6.18 1.26
C VAL A 73 -5.30 5.06 0.61
N SER A 74 -5.91 4.38 -0.34
CA SER A 74 -5.23 3.36 -1.13
C SER A 74 -4.34 4.01 -2.19
N PRO A 75 -3.05 3.64 -2.29
CA PRO A 75 -2.14 4.22 -3.27
C PRO A 75 -2.48 3.83 -4.72
N ASP A 76 -3.17 2.72 -4.91
CA ASP A 76 -3.69 2.27 -6.20
C ASP A 76 -4.79 1.20 -6.01
N GLU A 77 -5.25 0.65 -7.12
CA GLU A 77 -6.29 -0.39 -7.13
C GLU A 77 -5.81 -1.71 -6.50
N GLY A 78 -4.53 -2.03 -6.62
CA GLY A 78 -3.94 -3.26 -6.08
C GLY A 78 -3.95 -3.30 -4.55
N ALA A 79 -3.73 -2.15 -3.90
CA ALA A 79 -3.73 -2.03 -2.45
C ALA A 79 -5.13 -1.83 -1.83
N MET A 80 -6.21 -1.79 -2.65
CA MET A 80 -7.55 -1.45 -2.20
C MET A 80 -8.08 -2.40 -1.12
N ASN A 81 -7.95 -3.70 -1.30
CA ASN A 81 -8.44 -4.69 -0.33
C ASN A 81 -7.79 -4.52 1.04
N ARG A 82 -6.48 -4.23 1.08
CA ARG A 82 -5.73 -3.94 2.30
C ARG A 82 -6.29 -2.70 2.98
N ASN A 83 -6.44 -1.62 2.24
CA ASN A 83 -6.94 -0.36 2.78
C ASN A 83 -8.42 -0.44 3.20
N MET A 84 -9.24 -1.25 2.54
CA MET A 84 -10.60 -1.58 2.99
C MET A 84 -10.59 -2.25 4.36
N TYR A 85 -9.66 -3.18 4.59
CA TYR A 85 -9.53 -3.84 5.89
C TYR A 85 -9.13 -2.84 6.98
N PHE A 86 -8.11 -1.98 6.74
CA PHE A 86 -7.72 -0.92 7.67
C PHE A 86 -8.89 0.04 7.97
N SER A 87 -9.57 0.53 6.95
CA SER A 87 -10.68 1.46 7.12
C SER A 87 -11.85 0.83 7.88
N SER A 88 -12.13 -0.45 7.66
CA SER A 88 -13.16 -1.20 8.38
C SER A 88 -12.83 -1.36 9.86
N VAL A 89 -11.58 -1.71 10.19
CA VAL A 89 -11.11 -1.84 11.58
C VAL A 89 -11.16 -0.49 12.32
N LEU A 90 -10.80 0.59 11.62
CA LEU A 90 -10.76 1.94 12.19
C LEU A 90 -12.12 2.65 12.17
N GLY A 91 -13.10 2.13 11.42
CA GLY A 91 -14.39 2.81 11.22
C GLY A 91 -14.29 4.15 10.50
N CYS A 92 -13.21 4.37 9.72
CA CYS A 92 -12.96 5.61 8.99
C CYS A 92 -13.29 5.48 7.50
N ASN A 93 -13.30 6.62 6.80
CA ASN A 93 -13.54 6.65 5.35
C ASN A 93 -12.32 6.16 4.57
N LEU A 94 -12.56 5.72 3.34
CA LEU A 94 -11.56 5.23 2.41
C LEU A 94 -11.61 6.04 1.11
N GLY A 95 -10.44 6.51 0.70
CA GLY A 95 -10.19 7.04 -0.63
C GLY A 95 -9.19 6.19 -1.39
N MET A 96 -9.05 6.43 -2.68
CA MET A 96 -8.06 5.73 -3.51
C MET A 96 -7.49 6.62 -4.60
N PHE A 97 -6.28 6.31 -5.01
CA PHE A 97 -5.71 6.83 -6.24
C PHE A 97 -5.93 5.87 -7.40
N TYR A 98 -6.37 6.44 -8.50
CA TYR A 98 -6.51 5.74 -9.77
C TYR A 98 -5.42 6.20 -10.74
N LYS A 99 -4.64 5.25 -11.26
CA LYS A 99 -3.61 5.53 -12.27
C LYS A 99 -4.23 5.51 -13.66
N ARG A 100 -4.63 6.68 -14.17
CA ARG A 100 -5.09 6.78 -15.55
C ARG A 100 -3.90 6.67 -16.51
N ARG A 101 -3.92 5.64 -17.37
CA ARG A 101 -2.91 5.40 -18.39
C ARG A 101 -3.37 5.91 -19.75
N ASP A 102 -2.44 6.45 -20.52
CA ASP A 102 -2.68 6.77 -21.92
C ASP A 102 -2.46 5.52 -22.78
N TYR A 103 -3.56 4.88 -23.14
CA TYR A 103 -3.53 3.69 -24.00
C TYR A 103 -3.28 4.01 -25.47
N SER A 104 -3.25 5.29 -25.87
CA SER A 104 -2.93 5.71 -27.24
C SER A 104 -1.43 5.68 -27.55
N ARG A 105 -0.60 5.58 -26.51
CA ARG A 105 0.87 5.61 -26.63
C ARG A 105 1.50 4.47 -25.86
N VAL A 106 2.62 3.98 -26.39
CA VAL A 106 3.49 3.02 -25.70
C VAL A 106 4.89 3.62 -25.64
N VAL A 107 5.42 3.81 -24.45
CA VAL A 107 6.78 4.32 -24.20
C VAL A 107 7.53 3.26 -23.39
N ASN A 108 8.66 2.80 -23.91
CA ASN A 108 9.46 1.73 -23.28
C ASN A 108 8.64 0.47 -22.92
N GLY A 109 7.72 0.07 -23.82
CA GLY A 109 6.88 -1.12 -23.62
C GLY A 109 5.73 -0.95 -22.62
N ARG A 110 5.47 0.26 -22.11
CA ARG A 110 4.41 0.57 -21.15
C ARG A 110 3.57 1.75 -21.60
N ASN A 111 2.30 1.73 -21.25
CA ASN A 111 1.43 2.89 -21.42
C ASN A 111 1.77 3.93 -20.34
N PRO A 112 2.13 5.17 -20.71
CA PRO A 112 2.49 6.20 -19.75
C PRO A 112 1.31 6.55 -18.85
N ILE A 113 1.58 6.83 -17.57
CA ILE A 113 0.59 7.35 -16.64
C ILE A 113 0.39 8.84 -16.96
N VAL A 114 -0.84 9.23 -17.29
CA VAL A 114 -1.19 10.61 -17.63
C VAL A 114 -1.75 11.39 -16.46
N ALA A 115 -2.33 10.71 -15.46
CA ALA A 115 -2.84 11.35 -14.26
C ALA A 115 -2.96 10.33 -13.11
N HIS A 116 -2.73 10.84 -11.90
CA HIS A 116 -3.12 10.19 -10.67
C HIS A 116 -4.40 10.91 -10.21
N GLU A 117 -5.55 10.28 -10.42
CA GLU A 117 -6.84 10.83 -10.01
C GLU A 117 -7.21 10.29 -8.62
N TYR A 118 -7.57 11.19 -7.73
CA TYR A 118 -8.07 10.83 -6.40
C TYR A 118 -9.58 10.64 -6.43
N LEU A 119 -10.03 9.52 -5.91
CA LEU A 119 -11.43 9.18 -5.73
C LEU A 119 -11.69 9.00 -4.23
N GLY A 120 -12.52 9.84 -3.66
CA GLY A 120 -12.86 9.79 -2.24
C GLY A 120 -13.42 11.10 -1.72
N GLU A 121 -13.74 11.12 -0.44
CA GLU A 121 -14.17 12.33 0.25
C GLU A 121 -13.00 13.30 0.45
N SER A 122 -13.29 14.54 0.88
CA SER A 122 -12.28 15.54 1.21
C SER A 122 -11.35 15.03 2.32
N VAL A 123 -10.06 15.24 2.11
CA VAL A 123 -9.01 14.97 3.11
C VAL A 123 -8.61 16.23 3.89
N GLU A 124 -9.27 17.36 3.63
CA GLU A 124 -8.96 18.64 4.25
C GLU A 124 -9.04 18.56 5.77
N GLY A 125 -7.96 18.95 6.43
CA GLY A 125 -7.83 18.92 7.88
C GLY A 125 -7.64 17.52 8.49
N LYS A 126 -7.72 16.44 7.69
CA LYS A 126 -7.63 15.07 8.20
C LYS A 126 -6.20 14.55 8.25
N THR A 127 -5.98 13.58 9.12
CA THR A 127 -4.82 12.69 9.06
C THR A 127 -5.08 11.60 8.05
N VAL A 128 -4.22 11.45 7.07
CA VAL A 128 -4.31 10.45 6.01
C VAL A 128 -3.30 9.33 6.27
N LEU A 129 -3.78 8.08 6.30
CA LEU A 129 -2.94 6.88 6.31
C LEU A 129 -2.93 6.25 4.92
N ILE A 130 -1.76 6.16 4.31
CA ILE A 130 -1.53 5.47 3.04
C ILE A 130 -0.87 4.14 3.38
N THR A 131 -1.51 3.03 3.00
CA THR A 131 -0.98 1.68 3.31
C THR A 131 -0.77 0.87 2.05
N ASP A 132 0.43 0.28 1.95
CA ASP A 132 0.79 -0.67 0.90
C ASP A 132 1.45 -1.92 1.50
N ASP A 133 1.71 -2.96 0.71
CA ASP A 133 2.52 -4.11 1.12
C ASP A 133 4.01 -3.79 1.05
N ILE A 134 4.46 -3.12 0.00
CA ILE A 134 5.86 -2.87 -0.29
C ILE A 134 6.09 -1.39 -0.61
N ILE A 135 7.06 -0.78 0.06
CA ILE A 135 7.70 0.44 -0.41
C ILE A 135 9.00 0.03 -1.11
N ALA A 136 9.04 0.07 -2.45
CA ALA A 136 10.25 -0.19 -3.21
C ALA A 136 11.16 1.06 -3.23
N SER A 137 11.12 1.90 -4.27
CA SER A 137 11.85 3.17 -4.29
C SER A 137 11.22 4.26 -3.40
N GLY A 138 9.92 4.19 -3.19
CA GLY A 138 9.16 5.17 -2.44
C GLY A 138 8.58 6.33 -3.25
N GLU A 139 8.97 6.50 -4.51
CA GLU A 139 8.50 7.60 -5.37
C GLU A 139 6.98 7.71 -5.40
N SER A 140 6.28 6.62 -5.69
CA SER A 140 4.82 6.61 -5.74
C SER A 140 4.17 7.02 -4.42
N MET A 141 4.77 6.61 -3.29
CA MET A 141 4.25 6.93 -1.96
C MET A 141 4.42 8.43 -1.65
N ILE A 142 5.57 8.99 -2.02
CA ILE A 142 5.88 10.42 -1.84
C ILE A 142 4.98 11.26 -2.75
N ASP A 143 4.79 10.88 -4.02
CA ASP A 143 3.92 11.58 -4.96
C ASP A 143 2.48 11.66 -4.44
N ILE A 144 1.97 10.57 -3.89
CA ILE A 144 0.64 10.53 -3.28
C ILE A 144 0.60 11.42 -2.03
N ALA A 145 1.64 11.40 -1.19
CA ALA A 145 1.71 12.25 -0.01
C ALA A 145 1.69 13.74 -0.39
N VAL A 146 2.45 14.14 -1.41
CA VAL A 146 2.42 15.50 -1.97
C VAL A 146 1.02 15.88 -2.43
N GLU A 147 0.34 14.99 -3.13
CA GLU A 147 -1.01 15.27 -3.61
C GLU A 147 -2.03 15.36 -2.46
N MET A 148 -1.90 14.53 -1.42
CA MET A 148 -2.73 14.65 -0.22
C MET A 148 -2.52 15.97 0.51
N LYS A 149 -1.27 16.43 0.62
CA LYS A 149 -0.96 17.74 1.21
C LYS A 149 -1.54 18.89 0.40
N LYS A 150 -1.47 18.84 -0.93
CA LYS A 150 -2.13 19.84 -1.80
C LYS A 150 -3.63 19.91 -1.60
N ARG A 151 -4.27 18.78 -1.26
CA ARG A 151 -5.70 18.66 -0.95
C ARG A 151 -6.06 19.03 0.49
N GLY A 152 -5.10 19.54 1.27
CA GLY A 152 -5.32 20.06 2.61
C GLY A 152 -5.19 19.04 3.73
N ALA A 153 -4.63 17.85 3.50
CA ALA A 153 -4.39 16.89 4.56
C ALA A 153 -3.49 17.49 5.65
N ALA A 154 -3.93 17.42 6.91
CA ALA A 154 -3.17 17.93 8.05
C ALA A 154 -1.89 17.14 8.27
N LYS A 155 -2.01 15.81 8.27
CA LYS A 155 -0.89 14.86 8.39
C LYS A 155 -1.01 13.80 7.31
N VAL A 156 0.13 13.33 6.81
CA VAL A 156 0.20 12.17 5.92
C VAL A 156 1.15 11.15 6.52
N ILE A 157 0.68 9.93 6.67
CA ILE A 157 1.43 8.82 7.24
C ILE A 157 1.49 7.73 6.17
N SER A 158 2.70 7.31 5.83
CA SER A 158 2.94 6.21 4.92
C SER A 158 3.25 4.95 5.71
N ASN A 159 2.66 3.83 5.31
CA ASN A 159 2.89 2.54 5.96
C ASN A 159 3.06 1.44 4.92
N ALA A 160 4.00 0.55 5.15
CA ALA A 160 4.14 -0.67 4.38
C ALA A 160 4.57 -1.84 5.28
N THR A 161 4.17 -3.04 4.89
CA THR A 161 4.61 -4.26 5.57
C THR A 161 6.09 -4.53 5.29
N PHE A 162 6.54 -4.27 4.06
CA PHE A 162 7.93 -4.48 3.61
C PHE A 162 8.53 -3.20 3.02
N PRO A 163 9.07 -2.29 3.87
CA PRO A 163 9.73 -1.09 3.38
C PRO A 163 11.18 -1.42 2.95
N LEU A 164 11.40 -1.64 1.65
CA LEU A 164 12.69 -2.03 1.10
C LEU A 164 13.63 -0.84 0.89
N PHE A 165 13.08 0.36 0.63
CA PHE A 165 13.83 1.59 0.38
C PHE A 165 14.99 1.42 -0.61
N THR A 166 14.73 0.80 -1.76
CA THR A 166 15.75 0.44 -2.76
C THR A 166 16.52 1.63 -3.33
N ALA A 167 15.95 2.85 -3.24
CA ALA A 167 16.59 4.10 -3.64
C ALA A 167 17.19 4.88 -2.47
N GLY A 168 17.28 4.27 -1.26
CA GLY A 168 17.71 4.96 -0.04
C GLY A 168 16.59 5.74 0.64
N LEU A 169 16.94 6.47 1.69
CA LEU A 169 16.01 7.21 2.54
C LEU A 169 15.95 8.72 2.25
N ASP A 170 16.89 9.26 1.48
CA ASP A 170 17.04 10.71 1.27
C ASP A 170 15.76 11.42 0.84
N ALA A 171 14.96 10.77 -0.02
CA ALA A 171 13.69 11.32 -0.47
C ALA A 171 12.63 11.36 0.65
N PHE A 172 12.63 10.36 1.53
CA PHE A 172 11.74 10.32 2.70
C PHE A 172 12.19 11.30 3.77
N ASP A 173 13.49 11.43 4.03
CA ASP A 173 14.05 12.39 4.97
C ASP A 173 13.71 13.84 4.54
N LYS A 174 13.81 14.12 3.25
CA LYS A 174 13.39 15.41 2.69
C LYS A 174 11.88 15.61 2.86
N ALA A 175 11.05 14.63 2.51
CA ALA A 175 9.60 14.71 2.63
C ALA A 175 9.14 14.85 4.10
N TYR A 176 9.89 14.28 5.04
CA TYR A 176 9.67 14.48 6.47
C TYR A 176 10.07 15.88 6.92
N ALA A 177 11.23 16.37 6.48
CA ALA A 177 11.74 17.69 6.85
C ALA A 177 10.86 18.85 6.34
N ASP A 178 10.27 18.71 5.14
CA ASP A 178 9.36 19.71 4.56
C ASP A 178 7.88 19.53 4.98
N GLY A 179 7.58 18.51 5.80
CA GLY A 179 6.24 18.26 6.32
C GLY A 179 5.27 17.61 5.32
N THR A 180 5.76 17.10 4.19
CA THR A 180 4.97 16.31 3.22
C THR A 180 4.53 15.00 3.83
N ILE A 181 5.42 14.30 4.53
CA ILE A 181 5.15 13.06 5.27
C ILE A 181 5.38 13.32 6.76
N SER A 182 4.48 12.86 7.60
CA SER A 182 4.56 13.02 9.06
C SER A 182 5.18 11.80 9.74
N ALA A 183 5.09 10.63 9.13
CA ALA A 183 5.70 9.38 9.57
C ALA A 183 5.74 8.34 8.43
N VAL A 184 6.69 7.43 8.50
CA VAL A 184 6.76 6.22 7.68
C VAL A 184 6.87 5.00 8.59
#